data_2ad18757df8a86134bfb8b6cebec6f4a
#
_entry.id   2ad18757df8a86134bfb8b6cebec6f4a
#
_cell.length_a   1.000
_cell.length_b   1.000
_cell.length_c   1.000
_cell.angle_alpha   90.00
_cell.angle_beta   90.00
_cell.angle_gamma   90.00
#
_symmetry.space_group_name_H-M   'P 1'
#
loop_
_entity.id
_entity.type
_entity.pdbx_description
1 polymer ?
#
loop_
_entity_poly.entity_id
_entity_poly.type
_entity_poly.pdbx_seq_one_letter_code
_entity_poly.pdbx_strand_id
1 'polypeptide(L)'
;KRQVEDFRVEEVSRVPALDPKGRFTVARVTLTNWETNRFFNRLSKECGISRNRIFASGLKDKRAVTTQILVIDANIKKIESVDIPDSEIEVLGRTHQKVGMSDHDGNRFTITLRGCCHADGSPMDGKEALQRVNRIREGLANSLGADVFPNWIGPQRFGANRPVTPLVGMA
;
A
#
# COMPACT_ATOMS: atom_id res chain seq x y z
N LYS A 1 -9.35 1.63 -11.84
CA LYS A 1 -10.00 1.74 -10.53
C LYS A 1 -11.18 2.68 -10.67
N ARG A 2 -12.39 2.19 -10.54
CA ARG A 2 -13.62 3.00 -10.62
C ARG A 2 -13.88 3.66 -9.28
N GLN A 3 -13.76 2.91 -8.20
CA GLN A 3 -13.84 3.36 -6.81
C GLN A 3 -12.47 3.19 -6.13
N VAL A 4 -12.23 3.91 -5.05
CA VAL A 4 -10.98 3.82 -4.29
C VAL A 4 -10.86 2.45 -3.65
N GLU A 5 -11.96 1.92 -3.15
CA GLU A 5 -12.08 0.63 -2.46
C GLU A 5 -11.83 -0.58 -3.38
N ASP A 6 -11.85 -0.37 -4.72
CA ASP A 6 -11.54 -1.42 -5.69
C ASP A 6 -10.08 -1.88 -5.63
N PHE A 7 -9.24 -1.13 -4.93
CA PHE A 7 -7.83 -1.43 -4.77
C PHE A 7 -7.41 -1.26 -3.31
N ARG A 8 -7.26 -2.39 -2.62
CA ARG A 8 -6.80 -2.44 -1.23
C ARG A 8 -5.40 -2.99 -1.18
N VAL A 9 -4.55 -2.38 -0.38
CA VAL A 9 -3.16 -2.79 -0.16
C VAL A 9 -2.91 -2.87 1.34
N GLU A 10 -2.63 -4.06 1.82
CA GLU A 10 -2.23 -4.29 3.21
C GLU A 10 -0.75 -4.65 3.24
N GLU A 11 0.02 -3.87 3.97
CA GLU A 11 1.43 -4.18 4.20
C GLU A 11 1.54 -5.44 5.06
N VAL A 12 2.29 -6.43 4.56
CA VAL A 12 2.68 -7.60 5.34
C VAL A 12 3.97 -7.25 6.06
N SER A 13 3.83 -6.75 7.29
CA SER A 13 4.94 -6.30 8.11
C SER A 13 4.96 -7.06 9.44
N ARG A 14 6.16 -7.28 9.95
CA ARG A 14 6.33 -7.67 11.33
C ARG A 14 6.18 -6.44 12.20
N VAL A 15 5.20 -6.48 13.11
CA VAL A 15 5.09 -5.44 14.13
C VAL A 15 6.38 -5.47 14.95
N PRO A 16 7.09 -4.34 15.15
CA PRO A 16 8.28 -4.32 16.02
C PRO A 16 7.96 -4.84 17.41
N ALA A 17 8.95 -5.44 18.07
CA ALA A 17 8.78 -5.92 19.44
C ALA A 17 8.25 -4.78 20.34
N LEU A 18 7.13 -5.02 20.98
CA LEU A 18 6.47 -4.03 21.83
C LEU A 18 7.05 -4.04 23.24
N ASP A 19 7.32 -2.87 23.77
CA ASP A 19 7.79 -2.62 25.12
C ASP A 19 7.09 -1.36 25.66
N PRO A 20 6.35 -1.42 26.78
CA PRO A 20 5.71 -0.25 27.38
C PRO A 20 6.66 0.92 27.67
N LYS A 21 7.96 0.64 27.91
CA LYS A 21 9.01 1.63 28.13
C LYS A 21 9.65 2.12 26.82
N GLY A 22 9.20 1.61 25.67
CA GLY A 22 9.71 1.99 24.36
C GLY A 22 9.61 3.50 24.11
N ARG A 23 10.53 4.03 23.34
CA ARG A 23 10.57 5.46 22.98
C ARG A 23 9.49 5.82 21.97
N PHE A 24 9.25 4.95 20.98
CA PHE A 24 8.41 5.23 19.83
C PHE A 24 7.02 4.63 20.00
N THR A 25 5.99 5.28 19.47
CA THR A 25 4.64 4.72 19.34
C THR A 25 4.54 3.94 18.04
N VAL A 26 4.01 2.73 18.11
CA VAL A 26 3.68 1.88 16.96
C VAL A 26 2.19 2.02 16.67
N ALA A 27 1.83 2.32 15.44
CA ALA A 27 0.45 2.42 15.00
C ALA A 27 0.23 1.69 13.69
N ARG A 28 -0.92 1.01 13.55
CA ARG A 28 -1.45 0.55 12.29
C ARG A 28 -2.30 1.67 11.72
N VAL A 29 -2.02 2.08 10.49
CA VAL A 29 -2.71 3.20 9.86
C VAL A 29 -3.35 2.73 8.57
N THR A 30 -4.67 2.95 8.46
CA THR A 30 -5.44 2.73 7.23
C THR A 30 -5.80 4.06 6.62
N LEU A 31 -5.48 4.24 5.35
CA LEU A 31 -5.69 5.47 4.59
C LEU A 31 -6.59 5.21 3.39
N THR A 32 -7.58 6.07 3.17
CA THR A 32 -8.46 6.04 2.01
C THR A 32 -8.16 7.23 1.11
N ASN A 33 -7.67 6.97 -0.11
CA ASN A 33 -7.37 8.01 -1.12
C ASN A 33 -6.32 9.05 -0.69
N TRP A 34 -5.42 8.71 0.21
CA TRP A 34 -4.33 9.57 0.65
C TRP A 34 -3.03 9.34 -0.12
N GLU A 35 -2.35 10.40 -0.48
CA GLU A 35 -0.93 10.33 -0.84
C GLU A 35 -0.11 10.26 0.45
N THR A 36 0.76 9.24 0.55
CA THR A 36 1.42 8.87 1.81
C THR A 36 2.22 10.03 2.43
N ASN A 37 3.00 10.79 1.64
CA ASN A 37 3.79 11.90 2.18
C ASN A 37 2.90 13.08 2.64
N ARG A 38 1.79 13.32 1.94
CA ARG A 38 0.82 14.35 2.36
C ARG A 38 0.17 13.98 3.69
N PHE A 39 -0.19 12.69 3.86
CA PHE A 39 -0.70 12.20 5.14
C PHE A 39 0.33 12.35 6.25
N PHE A 40 1.59 11.96 6.03
CA PHE A 40 2.64 12.12 7.03
C PHE A 40 2.89 13.60 7.41
N ASN A 41 2.84 14.51 6.44
CA ASN A 41 2.93 15.95 6.72
C ASN A 41 1.72 16.45 7.54
N ARG A 42 0.53 15.93 7.29
CA ARG A 42 -0.66 16.26 8.09
C ARG A 42 -0.53 15.72 9.50
N LEU A 43 -0.20 14.44 9.65
CA LEU A 43 0.01 13.76 10.94
C LEU A 43 1.09 14.46 11.78
N SER A 44 2.20 14.87 11.16
CA SER A 44 3.27 15.57 11.86
C SER A 44 2.80 16.92 12.44
N LYS A 45 1.96 17.66 11.70
CA LYS A 45 1.37 18.92 12.15
C LYS A 45 0.40 18.71 13.32
N GLU A 46 -0.52 17.73 13.19
CA GLU A 46 -1.48 17.43 14.25
C GLU A 46 -0.77 16.98 15.55
N CYS A 47 0.29 16.20 15.43
CA CYS A 47 1.08 15.78 16.59
C CYS A 47 2.09 16.84 17.09
N GLY A 48 2.27 17.97 16.39
CA GLY A 48 3.28 18.96 16.74
C GLY A 48 4.70 18.41 16.74
N ILE A 49 5.04 17.54 15.76
CA ILE A 49 6.36 16.93 15.61
C ILE A 49 6.93 17.19 14.22
N SER A 50 8.25 17.03 14.05
CA SER A 50 8.88 17.06 12.73
C SER A 50 8.48 15.83 11.91
N ARG A 51 8.32 16.01 10.58
CA ARG A 51 8.05 14.90 9.63
C ARG A 51 9.07 13.75 9.76
N ASN A 52 10.33 14.06 10.06
CA ASN A 52 11.42 13.09 10.22
C ASN A 52 11.26 12.16 11.44
N ARG A 53 10.27 12.40 12.27
CA ARG A 53 9.92 11.57 13.44
C ARG A 53 8.86 10.52 13.13
N ILE A 54 8.43 10.40 11.87
CA ILE A 54 7.48 9.39 11.38
C ILE A 54 8.25 8.45 10.45
N PHE A 55 8.27 7.17 10.80
CA PHE A 55 9.01 6.10 10.12
C PHE A 55 8.02 5.10 9.52
N ALA A 56 8.26 4.68 8.29
CA ALA A 56 7.47 3.71 7.54
C ALA A 56 8.38 2.87 6.64
N SER A 57 7.95 1.66 6.31
CA SER A 57 8.69 0.74 5.45
C SER A 57 8.58 1.05 3.96
N GLY A 58 7.67 1.97 3.57
CA GLY A 58 7.49 2.36 2.16
C GLY A 58 6.32 3.32 1.95
N LEU A 59 6.21 3.79 0.71
CA LEU A 59 5.08 4.60 0.25
C LEU A 59 4.02 3.68 -0.36
N LYS A 60 2.75 4.07 -0.26
CA LYS A 60 1.61 3.33 -0.80
C LYS A 60 0.89 4.14 -1.87
N ASP A 61 0.12 3.46 -2.71
CA ASP A 61 -0.68 4.08 -3.77
C ASP A 61 -1.70 5.07 -3.20
N LYS A 62 -1.82 6.23 -3.86
CA LYS A 62 -2.79 7.25 -3.46
C LYS A 62 -4.24 6.78 -3.64
N ARG A 63 -4.60 6.35 -4.87
CA ARG A 63 -5.98 5.96 -5.21
C ARG A 63 -6.24 4.51 -4.79
N ALA A 64 -6.27 4.28 -3.47
CA ALA A 64 -6.40 2.98 -2.83
C ALA A 64 -6.90 3.14 -1.40
N VAL A 65 -7.34 2.06 -0.79
CA VAL A 65 -7.36 1.90 0.66
C VAL A 65 -6.08 1.17 1.04
N THR A 66 -5.25 1.79 1.85
CA THR A 66 -3.92 1.25 2.18
C THR A 66 -3.74 1.13 3.68
N THR A 67 -3.23 -0.01 4.13
CA THR A 67 -2.92 -0.26 5.55
C THR A 67 -1.43 -0.55 5.70
N GLN A 68 -0.78 0.13 6.64
CA GLN A 68 0.65 -0.04 6.92
C GLN A 68 0.98 0.22 8.39
N ILE A 69 2.15 -0.21 8.82
CA ILE A 69 2.69 0.07 10.15
C ILE A 69 3.51 1.35 10.10
N LEU A 70 3.23 2.25 11.05
CA LEU A 70 4.05 3.43 11.31
C LEU A 70 4.69 3.32 12.68
N VAL A 71 5.94 3.77 12.77
CA VAL A 71 6.64 3.98 14.03
C VAL A 71 6.86 5.48 14.18
N ILE A 72 6.38 6.06 15.29
CA ILE A 72 6.28 7.51 15.45
C ILE A 72 6.98 7.91 16.75
N ASP A 73 7.92 8.84 16.68
CA ASP A 73 8.59 9.41 17.86
C ASP A 73 7.68 10.48 18.49
N ALA A 74 6.59 10.02 19.09
CA ALA A 74 5.61 10.84 19.80
C ALA A 74 4.98 10.04 20.95
N ASN A 75 4.29 10.72 21.85
CA ASN A 75 3.53 10.09 22.94
C ASN A 75 2.23 9.46 22.38
N ILE A 76 1.85 8.30 22.95
CA ILE A 76 0.60 7.59 22.59
C ILE A 76 -0.59 8.52 22.61
N LYS A 77 -0.80 9.28 23.70
CA LYS A 77 -1.95 10.20 23.84
C LYS A 77 -2.07 11.20 22.70
N LYS A 78 -0.93 11.66 22.16
CA LYS A 78 -0.94 12.56 21.00
C LYS A 78 -1.40 11.86 19.73
N ILE A 79 -1.03 10.60 19.55
CA ILE A 79 -1.44 9.82 18.36
C ILE A 79 -2.92 9.44 18.46
N GLU A 80 -3.39 9.04 19.64
CA GLU A 80 -4.79 8.68 19.89
C GLU A 80 -5.73 9.88 19.76
N SER A 81 -5.25 11.10 20.00
CA SER A 81 -6.05 12.32 19.85
C SER A 81 -6.13 12.85 18.42
N VAL A 82 -5.43 12.23 17.47
CA VAL A 82 -5.44 12.67 16.07
C VAL A 82 -6.75 12.24 15.40
N ASP A 83 -7.41 13.22 14.77
CA ASP A 83 -8.57 13.01 13.89
C ASP A 83 -8.26 13.61 12.51
N ILE A 84 -7.93 12.74 11.57
CA ILE A 84 -7.67 13.11 10.18
C ILE A 84 -8.70 12.41 9.30
N PRO A 85 -9.52 13.15 8.54
CA PRO A 85 -10.52 12.56 7.64
C PRO A 85 -9.92 11.50 6.71
N ASP A 86 -10.71 10.47 6.40
CA ASP A 86 -10.32 9.37 5.52
C ASP A 86 -9.07 8.61 5.99
N SER A 87 -8.82 8.62 7.31
CA SER A 87 -7.76 7.82 7.94
C SER A 87 -8.24 7.17 9.23
N GLU A 88 -7.70 6.02 9.53
CA GLU A 88 -7.91 5.29 10.78
C GLU A 88 -6.55 4.97 11.39
N ILE A 89 -6.37 5.29 12.66
CA ILE A 89 -5.11 5.12 13.38
C ILE A 89 -5.36 4.25 14.60
N GLU A 90 -4.86 3.03 14.56
CA GLU A 90 -4.90 2.08 15.69
C GLU A 90 -3.52 2.05 16.37
N VAL A 91 -3.45 2.50 17.61
CA VAL A 91 -2.23 2.42 18.40
C VAL A 91 -2.03 0.98 18.90
N LEU A 92 -0.90 0.37 18.54
CA LEU A 92 -0.55 -1.00 18.93
C LEU A 92 0.29 -1.06 20.22
N GLY A 93 1.01 -0.01 20.53
CA GLY A 93 1.87 0.05 21.71
C GLY A 93 3.12 0.88 21.49
N ARG A 94 4.17 0.57 22.25
CA ARG A 94 5.47 1.26 22.17
C ARG A 94 6.59 0.30 21.78
N THR A 95 7.67 0.86 21.25
CA THR A 95 8.86 0.10 20.85
C THR A 95 10.13 0.94 21.00
N HIS A 96 11.28 0.29 21.09
CA HIS A 96 12.60 0.92 20.97
C HIS A 96 13.13 0.94 19.54
N GLN A 97 12.49 0.21 18.64
CA GLN A 97 12.95 0.02 17.25
C GLN A 97 12.29 1.01 16.31
N LYS A 98 13.02 1.43 15.30
CA LYS A 98 12.47 2.14 14.13
C LYS A 98 12.26 1.15 12.99
N VAL A 99 11.35 1.48 12.09
CA VAL A 99 11.23 0.81 10.80
C VAL A 99 11.89 1.67 9.72
N GLY A 100 12.58 1.03 8.81
CA GLY A 100 13.22 1.66 7.66
C GLY A 100 12.56 1.28 6.34
N MET A 101 13.04 1.86 5.26
CA MET A 101 12.58 1.50 3.92
C MET A 101 12.86 0.02 3.66
N SER A 102 11.85 -0.68 3.12
CA SER A 102 11.89 -2.11 2.81
C SER A 102 11.85 -3.06 4.02
N ASP A 103 11.58 -2.58 5.23
CA ASP A 103 11.41 -3.43 6.43
C ASP A 103 10.05 -4.15 6.48
N HIS A 104 9.48 -4.48 5.33
CA HIS A 104 8.24 -5.25 5.20
C HIS A 104 8.47 -6.49 4.34
N ASP A 105 7.74 -7.56 4.65
CA ASP A 105 7.85 -8.84 3.94
C ASP A 105 7.14 -8.78 2.56
N GLY A 106 6.24 -7.82 2.35
CA GLY A 106 5.53 -7.63 1.10
C GLY A 106 4.24 -6.83 1.26
N ASN A 107 3.37 -6.95 0.28
CA ASN A 107 2.03 -6.34 0.31
C ASN A 107 0.99 -7.36 -0.14
N ARG A 108 -0.13 -7.41 0.56
CA ARG A 108 -1.32 -8.14 0.16
C ARG A 108 -2.22 -7.21 -0.62
N PHE A 109 -2.63 -7.63 -1.82
CA PHE A 109 -3.53 -6.87 -2.66
C PHE A 109 -4.91 -7.51 -2.69
N THR A 110 -5.96 -6.70 -2.55
CA THR A 110 -7.34 -7.07 -2.86
C THR A 110 -7.83 -6.14 -3.96
N ILE A 111 -8.09 -6.71 -5.13
CA ILE A 111 -8.41 -5.94 -6.33
C ILE A 111 -9.80 -6.33 -6.82
N THR A 112 -10.73 -5.36 -6.89
CA THR A 112 -12.05 -5.54 -7.49
C THR A 112 -11.99 -5.16 -8.97
N LEU A 113 -12.26 -6.12 -9.84
CA LEU A 113 -12.41 -5.91 -11.27
C LEU A 113 -13.86 -5.52 -11.57
N ARG A 114 -14.06 -4.43 -12.32
CA ARG A 114 -15.39 -3.95 -12.71
C ARG A 114 -15.46 -3.68 -14.20
N GLY A 115 -16.65 -3.89 -14.77
CA GLY A 115 -16.88 -3.67 -16.19
C GLY A 115 -16.01 -4.58 -17.05
N CYS A 116 -15.87 -5.84 -16.66
CA CYS A 116 -15.19 -6.84 -17.47
C CYS A 116 -15.95 -7.02 -18.80
N CYS A 117 -15.21 -7.15 -19.88
CA CYS A 117 -15.78 -7.35 -21.20
C CYS A 117 -14.96 -8.34 -22.03
N HIS A 118 -15.58 -8.91 -23.04
CA HIS A 118 -14.94 -9.71 -24.07
C HIS A 118 -14.12 -8.82 -25.03
N ALA A 119 -13.37 -9.44 -25.93
CA ALA A 119 -12.54 -8.72 -26.91
C ALA A 119 -13.37 -7.85 -27.88
N ASP A 120 -14.62 -8.24 -28.12
CA ASP A 120 -15.58 -7.49 -28.96
C ASP A 120 -16.29 -6.36 -28.19
N GLY A 121 -15.97 -6.17 -26.89
CA GLY A 121 -16.56 -5.15 -26.03
C GLY A 121 -17.89 -5.55 -25.37
N SER A 122 -18.43 -6.73 -25.64
CA SER A 122 -19.66 -7.22 -24.99
C SER A 122 -19.41 -7.45 -23.49
N PRO A 123 -20.41 -7.19 -22.62
CA PRO A 123 -20.26 -7.37 -21.18
C PRO A 123 -19.96 -8.82 -20.80
N MET A 124 -19.09 -9.00 -19.80
CA MET A 124 -18.77 -10.29 -19.19
C MET A 124 -19.33 -10.31 -17.77
N ASP A 125 -20.03 -11.37 -17.41
CA ASP A 125 -20.52 -11.53 -16.03
C ASP A 125 -19.38 -11.85 -15.05
N GLY A 126 -19.65 -11.70 -13.74
CA GLY A 126 -18.63 -11.88 -12.71
C GLY A 126 -18.14 -13.33 -12.59
N LYS A 127 -18.98 -14.32 -12.86
CA LYS A 127 -18.61 -15.75 -12.82
C LYS A 127 -17.68 -16.09 -13.98
N GLU A 128 -17.99 -15.62 -15.16
CA GLU A 128 -17.15 -15.79 -16.34
C GLU A 128 -15.81 -15.09 -16.20
N ALA A 129 -15.81 -13.83 -15.69
CA ALA A 129 -14.60 -13.08 -15.41
C ALA A 129 -13.68 -13.83 -14.43
N LEU A 130 -14.25 -14.38 -13.35
CA LEU A 130 -13.50 -15.19 -12.38
C LEU A 130 -12.93 -16.47 -13.02
N GLN A 131 -13.72 -17.18 -13.82
CA GLN A 131 -13.24 -18.37 -14.53
C GLN A 131 -12.08 -18.03 -15.47
N ARG A 132 -12.13 -16.87 -16.14
CA ARG A 132 -11.03 -16.41 -17.00
C ARG A 132 -9.76 -16.10 -16.21
N VAL A 133 -9.89 -15.43 -15.06
CA VAL A 133 -8.74 -15.17 -14.16
C VAL A 133 -8.12 -16.49 -13.68
N ASN A 134 -8.94 -17.44 -13.25
CA ASN A 134 -8.45 -18.74 -12.79
C ASN A 134 -7.72 -19.51 -13.90
N ARG A 135 -8.26 -19.53 -15.12
CA ARG A 135 -7.59 -20.17 -16.27
C ARG A 135 -6.24 -19.51 -16.59
N ILE A 136 -6.14 -18.18 -16.50
CA ILE A 136 -4.86 -17.47 -16.70
C ILE A 136 -3.86 -17.87 -15.60
N ARG A 137 -4.30 -17.90 -14.34
CA ARG A 137 -3.47 -18.31 -13.21
C ARG A 137 -2.97 -19.73 -13.36
N GLU A 138 -3.86 -20.68 -13.67
CA GLU A 138 -3.50 -22.08 -13.91
C GLU A 138 -2.53 -22.24 -15.09
N GLY A 139 -2.77 -21.52 -16.19
CA GLY A 139 -1.86 -21.50 -17.34
C GLY A 139 -0.47 -20.99 -17.00
N LEU A 140 -0.36 -19.95 -16.19
CA LEU A 140 0.92 -19.43 -15.71
C LEU A 140 1.61 -20.43 -14.77
N ALA A 141 0.88 -20.99 -13.81
CA ALA A 141 1.41 -22.00 -12.88
C ALA A 141 1.94 -23.24 -13.63
N ASN A 142 1.22 -23.72 -14.63
CA ASN A 142 1.64 -24.85 -15.45
C ASN A 142 2.88 -24.53 -16.29
N SER A 143 2.95 -23.31 -16.85
CA SER A 143 4.07 -22.89 -17.70
C SER A 143 5.35 -22.57 -16.90
N LEU A 144 5.21 -22.06 -15.69
CA LEU A 144 6.32 -21.59 -14.85
C LEU A 144 6.68 -22.57 -13.73
N GLY A 145 5.91 -23.63 -13.57
CA GLY A 145 6.13 -24.67 -12.54
C GLY A 145 5.80 -24.23 -11.11
N ALA A 146 5.17 -23.04 -10.93
CA ALA A 146 4.78 -22.51 -9.64
C ALA A 146 3.65 -21.49 -9.79
N ASP A 147 2.97 -21.17 -8.67
CA ASP A 147 1.93 -20.13 -8.61
C ASP A 147 2.59 -18.73 -8.57
N VAL A 148 3.22 -18.38 -9.68
CA VAL A 148 3.95 -17.11 -9.88
C VAL A 148 3.51 -16.47 -11.19
N PHE A 149 3.90 -15.21 -11.39
CA PHE A 149 3.70 -14.48 -12.64
C PHE A 149 4.96 -13.70 -13.01
N PRO A 150 5.21 -13.44 -14.31
CA PRO A 150 6.32 -12.60 -14.74
C PRO A 150 6.19 -11.18 -14.19
N ASN A 151 7.26 -10.67 -13.59
CA ASN A 151 7.30 -9.30 -13.06
C ASN A 151 7.55 -8.29 -14.20
N TRP A 152 6.58 -8.12 -15.07
CA TRP A 152 6.68 -7.17 -16.18
C TRP A 152 6.62 -5.72 -15.70
N ILE A 153 7.49 -4.92 -16.25
CA ILE A 153 7.53 -3.48 -16.01
C ILE A 153 6.54 -2.79 -16.96
N GLY A 154 5.46 -2.28 -16.39
CA GLY A 154 4.45 -1.54 -17.16
C GLY A 154 4.81 -0.05 -17.35
N PRO A 155 4.09 0.66 -18.25
CA PRO A 155 4.34 2.07 -18.56
C PRO A 155 4.35 3.01 -17.35
N GLN A 156 3.61 2.68 -16.30
CA GLN A 156 3.55 3.48 -15.07
C GLN A 156 4.91 3.62 -14.39
N ARG A 157 5.82 2.63 -14.56
CA ARG A 157 7.16 2.65 -13.97
C ARG A 157 8.06 3.75 -14.57
N PHE A 158 7.74 4.20 -15.77
CA PHE A 158 8.53 5.18 -16.51
C PHE A 158 8.11 6.64 -16.26
N GLY A 159 7.27 6.91 -15.27
CA GLY A 159 6.88 8.27 -14.87
C GLY A 159 5.89 8.95 -15.82
N ALA A 160 5.81 10.28 -15.71
CA ALA A 160 4.83 11.08 -16.43
C ALA A 160 5.14 11.24 -17.94
N ASN A 161 6.40 11.27 -18.32
CA ASN A 161 6.86 11.51 -19.70
C ASN A 161 7.05 10.20 -20.47
N ARG A 162 6.05 9.34 -20.44
CA ARG A 162 6.00 8.10 -21.20
C ARG A 162 5.82 8.42 -22.70
N PRO A 163 6.48 7.78 -23.60
CA PRO A 163 7.49 6.72 -23.55
C PRO A 163 8.95 7.20 -23.54
N VAL A 164 9.19 8.50 -23.33
CA VAL A 164 10.53 9.11 -23.46
C VAL A 164 11.53 8.54 -22.45
N THR A 165 11.10 8.28 -21.22
CA THR A 165 11.99 7.79 -20.15
C THR A 165 12.72 6.48 -20.50
N PRO A 166 12.08 5.44 -21.11
CA PRO A 166 12.82 4.26 -21.57
C PRO A 166 13.83 4.55 -22.65
N LEU A 167 13.52 5.48 -23.57
CA LEU A 167 14.43 5.86 -24.67
C LEU A 167 15.68 6.56 -24.15
N VAL A 168 15.54 7.43 -23.14
CA VAL A 168 16.67 8.09 -22.48
C VAL A 168 17.55 7.09 -21.73
N GLY A 169 16.98 6.04 -21.16
CA GLY A 169 17.72 5.00 -20.44
C GLY A 169 18.46 4.02 -21.37
N MET A 170 18.22 4.07 -22.69
CA MET A 170 18.92 3.24 -23.70
C MET A 170 19.99 4.00 -24.44
N ALA A 171 20.11 5.30 -24.23
CA ALA A 171 21.14 6.16 -24.82
C ALA A 171 22.38 6.25 -23.93
#